data_fd6df0d24aa8de886dd843d5028baa42
#
_entry.id   fd6df0d24aa8de886dd843d5028baa42
#
_cell.length_a   1.000
_cell.length_b   1.000
_cell.length_c   1.000
_cell.angle_alpha   90.00
_cell.angle_beta   90.00
_cell.angle_gamma   90.00
#
_symmetry.space_group_name_H-M   'P 1'
#
loop_
_entity.id
_entity.type
_entity.pdbx_description
1 polymer ?
#
loop_
_entity_poly.entity_id
_entity_poly.type
_entity_poly.pdbx_seq_one_letter_code
_entity_poly.pdbx_strand_id
1 'polypeptide(L)'
;MQHSSYHSETYGRPTTVLSNGRYILLNQDSTLTWCSMEKDHLGSNRVVREETSGINRLQINHYYPFGNTFGEYTHCDENTDLQRYKFNGKELDLVHGLRLYDYGARMYDQILGCWTSVDPMAEKYYHLKK
;
A
#
# COMPACT_ATOMS: atom_id res chain seq x y z
N MET A 1 16.85 -18.57 25.67
CA MET A 1 17.05 -17.48 24.69
C MET A 1 16.38 -17.89 23.39
N GLN A 2 15.17 -17.45 23.17
CA GLN A 2 14.51 -17.64 21.87
C GLN A 2 14.86 -16.47 20.99
N HIS A 3 15.64 -16.71 19.95
CA HIS A 3 15.82 -15.80 18.85
C HIS A 3 14.49 -15.70 18.11
N SER A 4 13.78 -14.60 18.33
CA SER A 4 12.70 -14.15 17.47
C SER A 4 13.34 -13.75 16.13
N SER A 5 13.40 -14.70 15.21
CA SER A 5 13.69 -14.40 13.82
C SER A 5 12.50 -13.63 13.27
N TYR A 6 12.68 -12.33 13.15
CA TYR A 6 11.82 -11.51 12.29
C TYR A 6 11.99 -12.02 10.86
N HIS A 7 11.12 -12.93 10.45
CA HIS A 7 10.92 -13.17 9.04
C HIS A 7 10.34 -11.88 8.46
N SER A 8 11.18 -11.09 7.83
CA SER A 8 10.72 -10.12 6.85
C SER A 8 10.17 -10.95 5.69
N GLU A 9 8.90 -11.29 5.79
CA GLU A 9 8.18 -11.92 4.70
C GLU A 9 8.16 -10.92 3.55
N THR A 10 9.03 -11.17 2.61
CA THR A 10 9.12 -10.42 1.37
C THR A 10 7.94 -10.88 0.52
N TYR A 11 6.76 -10.32 0.78
CA TYR A 11 5.65 -10.46 -0.14
C TYR A 11 6.09 -9.94 -1.50
N GLY A 12 5.70 -10.67 -2.55
CA GLY A 12 6.08 -10.36 -3.89
C GLY A 12 5.81 -8.90 -4.22
N ARG A 13 6.86 -8.17 -4.59
CA ARG A 13 6.67 -6.81 -5.09
C ARG A 13 5.92 -6.90 -6.40
N PRO A 14 4.95 -6.01 -6.66
CA PRO A 14 4.30 -5.96 -7.96
C PRO A 14 5.37 -5.72 -9.02
N THR A 15 5.62 -6.73 -9.83
CA THR A 15 6.72 -6.71 -10.81
C THR A 15 6.37 -5.88 -12.03
N THR A 16 5.09 -5.78 -12.35
CA THR A 16 4.61 -5.02 -13.52
C THR A 16 3.18 -4.59 -13.29
N VAL A 17 2.94 -3.29 -13.38
CA VAL A 17 1.58 -2.73 -13.41
C VAL A 17 1.14 -2.66 -14.87
N LEU A 18 0.08 -3.36 -15.21
CA LEU A 18 -0.53 -3.32 -16.54
C LEU A 18 -1.56 -2.20 -16.63
N SER A 19 -1.79 -1.72 -17.87
CA SER A 19 -2.71 -0.63 -18.14
C SER A 19 -4.11 -1.04 -17.81
N ASN A 20 -4.81 -1.27 -17.04
CA ASN A 20 -6.23 -1.62 -16.76
C ASN A 20 -6.46 -2.07 -15.30
N GLY A 21 -5.64 -1.58 -14.37
CA GLY A 21 -5.79 -1.95 -12.97
C GLY A 21 -5.41 -3.40 -12.68
N ARG A 22 -4.64 -4.03 -13.55
CA ARG A 22 -4.07 -5.37 -13.35
C ARG A 22 -2.59 -5.28 -13.05
N TYR A 23 -2.09 -6.21 -12.27
CA TYR A 23 -0.67 -6.36 -11.99
C TYR A 23 -0.31 -7.83 -11.77
N ILE A 24 0.98 -8.10 -11.82
CA ILE A 24 1.51 -9.45 -11.62
C ILE A 24 2.36 -9.43 -10.35
N LEU A 25 2.09 -10.38 -9.47
CA LEU A 25 2.94 -10.68 -8.31
C LEU A 25 3.87 -11.83 -8.68
N LEU A 26 5.15 -11.65 -8.39
CA LEU A 26 6.11 -12.75 -8.40
C LEU A 26 6.20 -13.32 -6.99
N ASN A 27 5.77 -14.56 -6.82
CA ASN A 27 5.85 -15.28 -5.57
C ASN A 27 7.28 -15.77 -5.29
N GLN A 28 7.56 -16.16 -4.06
CA GLN A 28 8.87 -16.69 -3.66
C GLN A 28 9.23 -18.00 -4.38
N ASP A 29 8.23 -18.78 -4.75
CA ASP A 29 8.37 -20.03 -5.52
C ASP A 29 8.52 -19.80 -7.04
N SER A 30 8.77 -18.56 -7.47
CA SER A 30 8.84 -18.14 -8.86
C SER A 30 7.55 -18.31 -9.66
N THR A 31 6.42 -18.54 -9.02
CA THR A 31 5.12 -18.53 -9.68
C THR A 31 4.60 -17.11 -9.88
N LEU A 32 3.85 -16.90 -10.96
CA LEU A 32 3.24 -15.61 -11.28
C LEU A 32 1.76 -15.65 -10.90
N THR A 33 1.35 -14.67 -10.12
CA THR A 33 -0.05 -14.47 -9.74
C THR A 33 -0.60 -13.21 -10.39
N TRP A 34 -1.68 -13.37 -11.14
CA TRP A 34 -2.40 -12.24 -11.71
C TRP A 34 -3.39 -11.66 -10.72
N CYS A 35 -3.33 -10.35 -10.56
CA CYS A 35 -4.22 -9.61 -9.66
C CYS A 35 -4.87 -8.46 -10.39
N SER A 36 -6.13 -8.18 -10.05
CA SER A 36 -6.86 -6.99 -10.49
C SER A 36 -7.12 -6.06 -9.32
N MET A 37 -7.11 -4.75 -9.59
CA MET A 37 -7.36 -3.68 -8.61
C MET A 37 -8.53 -2.82 -9.07
N GLU A 38 -9.43 -2.53 -8.13
CA GLU A 38 -10.48 -1.53 -8.30
C GLU A 38 -10.15 -0.32 -7.42
N LYS A 39 -10.07 0.85 -8.05
CA LYS A 39 -9.74 2.12 -7.39
C LYS A 39 -10.97 3.02 -7.29
N ASP A 40 -10.97 3.86 -6.28
CA ASP A 40 -11.94 4.95 -6.19
C ASP A 40 -11.51 6.17 -7.02
N HIS A 41 -12.33 7.22 -7.01
CA HIS A 41 -12.09 8.45 -7.75
C HIS A 41 -10.82 9.22 -7.30
N LEU A 42 -10.29 8.93 -6.13
CA LEU A 42 -9.05 9.50 -5.60
C LEU A 42 -7.81 8.64 -5.94
N GLY A 43 -8.01 7.50 -6.60
CA GLY A 43 -6.94 6.56 -6.93
C GLY A 43 -6.57 5.62 -5.78
N SER A 44 -7.38 5.55 -4.72
CA SER A 44 -7.15 4.62 -3.62
C SER A 44 -7.63 3.22 -3.97
N ASN A 45 -6.82 2.21 -3.69
CA ASN A 45 -7.17 0.82 -3.94
C ASN A 45 -8.23 0.35 -2.95
N ARG A 46 -9.41 0.03 -3.46
CA ARG A 46 -10.56 -0.42 -2.66
C ARG A 46 -10.68 -1.93 -2.63
N VAL A 47 -10.48 -2.58 -3.75
CA VAL A 47 -10.59 -4.02 -3.89
C VAL A 47 -9.42 -4.55 -4.69
N VAL A 48 -8.81 -5.62 -4.22
CA VAL A 48 -7.79 -6.37 -4.93
C VAL A 48 -8.22 -7.83 -4.99
N ARG A 49 -8.18 -8.42 -6.18
CA ARG A 49 -8.56 -9.82 -6.41
C ARG A 49 -7.42 -10.58 -7.08
N GLU A 50 -7.22 -11.81 -6.63
CA GLU A 50 -6.37 -12.76 -7.33
C GLU A 50 -7.18 -13.49 -8.41
N GLU A 51 -6.61 -13.57 -9.61
CA GLU A 51 -7.28 -14.20 -10.77
C GLU A 51 -6.69 -15.58 -11.15
N THR A 52 -5.53 -15.96 -10.63
CA THR A 52 -4.73 -17.09 -11.16
C THR A 52 -4.95 -18.42 -10.46
N SER A 53 -5.18 -18.42 -9.17
CA SER A 53 -5.37 -19.68 -8.42
C SER A 53 -6.85 -19.85 -8.11
N GLY A 54 -7.31 -21.10 -8.08
CA GLY A 54 -8.68 -21.41 -7.64
C GLY A 54 -8.99 -20.96 -6.19
N ILE A 55 -8.03 -20.36 -5.53
CA ILE A 55 -8.17 -19.69 -4.24
C ILE A 55 -8.42 -18.23 -4.55
N ASN A 56 -9.66 -17.80 -4.50
CA ASN A 56 -10.05 -16.41 -4.69
C ASN A 56 -9.56 -15.55 -3.52
N ARG A 57 -8.29 -15.15 -3.52
CA ARG A 57 -7.80 -14.17 -2.54
C ARG A 57 -8.42 -12.81 -2.84
N LEU A 58 -9.00 -12.23 -1.82
CA LEU A 58 -9.69 -10.95 -1.91
C LEU A 58 -9.21 -10.06 -0.78
N GLN A 59 -8.75 -8.86 -1.13
CA GLN A 59 -8.43 -7.81 -0.17
C GLN A 59 -9.39 -6.65 -0.39
N ILE A 60 -10.05 -6.22 0.67
CA ILE A 60 -10.94 -5.05 0.66
C ILE A 60 -10.38 -4.03 1.64
N ASN A 61 -10.19 -2.80 1.16
CA ASN A 61 -9.67 -1.69 1.95
C ASN A 61 -10.74 -0.62 2.13
N HIS A 62 -11.00 -0.26 3.36
CA HIS A 62 -11.79 0.91 3.71
C HIS A 62 -10.88 1.95 4.34
N TYR A 63 -11.13 3.23 4.06
CA TYR A 63 -10.30 4.33 4.54
C TYR A 63 -11.12 5.36 5.28
N TYR A 64 -10.56 5.84 6.40
CA TYR A 64 -10.96 7.09 6.99
C TYR A 64 -10.56 8.27 6.09
N PRO A 65 -11.12 9.48 6.27
CA PRO A 65 -10.85 10.62 5.39
C PRO A 65 -9.37 10.96 5.20
N PHE A 66 -8.53 10.71 6.19
CA PHE A 66 -7.08 10.93 6.13
C PHE A 66 -6.26 9.70 5.73
N GLY A 67 -6.91 8.64 5.27
CA GLY A 67 -6.24 7.47 4.70
C GLY A 67 -5.89 6.36 5.68
N ASN A 68 -6.22 6.50 6.97
CA ASN A 68 -6.10 5.39 7.89
C ASN A 68 -7.08 4.29 7.50
N THR A 69 -6.60 3.06 7.45
CA THR A 69 -7.41 1.90 7.07
C THR A 69 -8.25 1.40 8.23
N PHE A 70 -9.47 0.96 7.94
CA PHE A 70 -10.35 0.29 8.88
C PHE A 70 -11.12 -0.83 8.20
N GLY A 71 -11.55 -1.83 8.98
CA GLY A 71 -12.39 -2.91 8.45
C GLY A 71 -11.73 -3.66 7.29
N GLU A 72 -10.41 -3.81 7.34
CA GLU A 72 -9.66 -4.58 6.34
C GLU A 72 -10.19 -6.01 6.35
N TYR A 73 -10.75 -6.44 5.23
CA TYR A 73 -11.15 -7.81 5.01
C TYR A 73 -10.18 -8.45 4.03
N THR A 74 -9.43 -9.41 4.52
CA THR A 74 -8.57 -10.24 3.69
C THR A 74 -9.10 -11.67 3.78
N HIS A 75 -9.69 -12.16 2.70
CA HIS A 75 -10.14 -13.54 2.62
C HIS A 75 -8.98 -14.39 2.14
N CYS A 76 -8.07 -14.69 3.02
CA CYS A 76 -7.06 -15.75 2.96
C CYS A 76 -6.28 -15.80 4.25
N ASP A 77 -5.61 -16.91 4.43
CA ASP A 77 -4.80 -17.21 5.61
C ASP A 77 -3.97 -16.00 6.08
N GLU A 78 -3.96 -15.84 7.37
CA GLU A 78 -3.38 -14.78 8.17
C GLU A 78 -2.16 -14.08 7.53
N ASN A 79 -2.25 -12.77 7.35
CA ASN A 79 -1.17 -11.85 6.96
C ASN A 79 -0.82 -11.69 5.46
N THR A 80 -1.68 -12.02 4.52
CA THR A 80 -1.35 -11.78 3.11
C THR A 80 -1.88 -10.44 2.63
N ASP A 81 -1.13 -9.37 2.83
CA ASP A 81 -1.40 -8.11 2.17
C ASP A 81 -1.08 -8.24 0.67
N LEU A 82 -2.10 -8.43 -0.16
CA LEU A 82 -1.94 -8.61 -1.61
C LEU A 82 -1.38 -7.35 -2.28
N GLN A 83 -1.64 -6.18 -1.71
CA GLN A 83 -1.26 -4.91 -2.29
C GLN A 83 -0.92 -3.88 -1.21
N ARG A 84 0.32 -3.39 -1.24
CA ARG A 84 0.81 -2.33 -0.33
C ARG A 84 0.41 -0.93 -0.76
N TYR A 85 0.14 -0.73 -2.06
CA TYR A 85 -0.33 0.54 -2.58
C TYR A 85 -1.80 0.70 -2.23
N LYS A 86 -2.12 1.61 -1.33
CA LYS A 86 -3.46 1.77 -0.76
C LYS A 86 -4.02 3.16 -1.02
N PHE A 87 -4.01 4.03 -0.03
CA PHE A 87 -4.60 5.38 -0.09
C PHE A 87 -3.90 6.25 -1.15
N ASN A 88 -4.68 6.88 -2.01
CA ASN A 88 -4.20 7.67 -3.16
C ASN A 88 -3.20 6.92 -4.05
N GLY A 89 -3.22 5.58 -4.04
CA GLY A 89 -2.28 4.76 -4.77
C GLY A 89 -0.84 4.82 -4.25
N LYS A 90 -0.63 5.29 -3.02
CA LYS A 90 0.69 5.38 -2.39
C LYS A 90 1.00 4.12 -1.60
N GLU A 91 2.29 3.79 -1.54
CA GLU A 91 2.78 2.65 -0.78
C GLU A 91 2.66 2.91 0.72
N LEU A 92 2.04 1.96 1.42
CA LEU A 92 2.01 1.96 2.89
C LEU A 92 3.27 1.26 3.40
N ASP A 93 4.14 2.02 4.03
CA ASP A 93 5.33 1.51 4.69
C ASP A 93 4.98 1.02 6.11
N LEU A 94 5.20 -0.25 6.34
CA LEU A 94 4.97 -0.92 7.63
C LEU A 94 6.27 -1.16 8.41
N VAL A 95 7.40 -0.67 7.90
CA VAL A 95 8.70 -0.85 8.55
C VAL A 95 8.67 -0.23 9.94
N HIS A 96 9.14 -0.98 10.92
CA HIS A 96 9.15 -0.60 12.33
C HIS A 96 7.77 -0.24 12.92
N GLY A 97 6.68 -0.68 12.28
CA GLY A 97 5.32 -0.44 12.76
C GLY A 97 4.81 1.01 12.61
N LEU A 98 5.50 1.83 11.84
CA LEU A 98 5.17 3.27 11.71
C LEU A 98 3.93 3.54 10.88
N ARG A 99 3.57 2.66 9.93
CA ARG A 99 2.38 2.81 9.06
C ARG A 99 2.29 4.18 8.37
N LEU A 100 3.34 4.57 7.67
CA LEU A 100 3.42 5.83 6.94
C LEU A 100 3.20 5.60 5.43
N TYR A 101 2.58 6.55 4.75
CA TYR A 101 2.50 6.53 3.29
C TYR A 101 3.70 7.24 2.67
N ASP A 102 4.33 6.59 1.70
CA ASP A 102 5.45 7.15 0.94
C ASP A 102 4.92 7.97 -0.25
N TYR A 103 5.13 9.29 -0.19
CA TYR A 103 4.84 10.24 -1.27
C TYR A 103 6.10 10.68 -2.01
N GLY A 104 7.23 10.02 -1.81
CA GLY A 104 8.52 10.32 -2.42
C GLY A 104 9.29 11.40 -1.66
N ALA A 105 8.92 12.67 -1.82
CA ALA A 105 9.60 13.77 -1.15
C ALA A 105 9.34 13.83 0.37
N ARG A 106 8.19 13.32 0.81
CA ARG A 106 7.77 13.29 2.22
C ARG A 106 7.01 12.03 2.54
N MET A 107 7.05 11.64 3.80
CA MET A 107 6.18 10.63 4.37
C MET A 107 4.92 11.28 4.94
N TYR A 108 3.78 10.61 4.78
CA TYR A 108 2.49 11.08 5.28
C TYR A 108 2.01 10.20 6.42
N ASP A 109 1.72 10.81 7.56
CA ASP A 109 1.15 10.14 8.71
C ASP A 109 -0.38 10.13 8.60
N GLN A 110 -0.94 8.96 8.36
CA GLN A 110 -2.39 8.77 8.19
C GLN A 110 -3.17 8.89 9.51
N ILE A 111 -2.51 8.70 10.64
CA ILE A 111 -3.15 8.77 11.97
C ILE A 111 -3.29 10.23 12.37
N LEU A 112 -2.22 11.00 12.21
CA LEU A 112 -2.21 12.42 12.52
C LEU A 112 -2.81 13.28 11.38
N GLY A 113 -2.92 12.72 10.18
CA GLY A 113 -3.42 13.45 9.00
C GLY A 113 -2.48 14.56 8.53
N CYS A 114 -1.18 14.39 8.71
CA CYS A 114 -0.19 15.40 8.38
C CYS A 114 1.10 14.82 7.78
N TRP A 115 1.90 15.69 7.20
CA TRP A 115 3.24 15.35 6.71
C TRP A 115 4.22 15.24 7.88
N THR A 116 5.15 14.29 7.78
CA THR A 116 6.19 14.09 8.79
C THR A 116 7.31 15.12 8.74
N SER A 117 7.41 15.86 7.63
CA SER A 117 8.44 16.89 7.43
C SER A 117 7.90 18.10 6.68
N VAL A 118 8.62 19.21 6.78
CA VAL A 118 8.32 20.45 6.05
C VAL A 118 8.47 20.21 4.54
N ASP A 119 7.65 20.90 3.75
CA ASP A 119 7.74 20.83 2.29
C ASP A 119 9.13 21.33 1.82
N PRO A 120 9.89 20.49 1.08
CA PRO A 120 11.17 20.95 0.52
C PRO A 120 11.05 22.18 -0.38
N MET A 121 9.85 22.45 -0.90
CA MET A 121 9.58 23.60 -1.76
C MET A 121 9.07 24.82 -0.99
N ALA A 122 8.91 24.74 0.33
CA ALA A 122 8.33 25.82 1.15
C ALA A 122 9.05 27.14 1.00
N GLU A 123 10.37 27.14 0.87
CA GLU A 123 11.16 28.36 0.69
C GLU A 123 10.85 29.11 -0.60
N LYS A 124 10.46 28.41 -1.66
CA LYS A 124 10.09 29.05 -2.93
C LYS A 124 8.85 29.94 -2.83
N TYR A 125 7.99 29.67 -1.86
CA TYR A 125 6.73 30.40 -1.68
C TYR A 125 6.86 31.62 -0.75
N TYR A 126 7.95 31.74 -0.01
CA TYR A 126 8.18 32.88 0.87
C TYR A 126 8.27 34.21 0.12
N HIS A 127 8.72 34.20 -1.13
CA HIS A 127 8.84 35.39 -1.97
C HIS A 127 7.50 35.81 -2.60
N LEU A 128 6.46 35.02 -2.52
CA LEU A 128 5.15 35.32 -3.12
C LEU A 128 4.17 36.01 -2.16
N LYS A 129 4.57 36.22 -0.90
CA LYS A 129 3.78 36.95 0.10
C LYS A 129 4.29 38.39 0.29
N LYS A 130 4.43 39.11 -0.79
CA LYS A 130 4.54 40.57 -0.73
C LYS A 130 3.36 41.20 -1.43
#